data_660465281de06c959e82d8abf8654fab
#
_entry.id   660465281de06c959e82d8abf8654fab
#
_cell.length_a   1.000
_cell.length_b   1.000
_cell.length_c   1.000
_cell.angle_alpha   90.00
_cell.angle_beta   90.00
_cell.angle_gamma   90.00
#
_symmetry.space_group_name_H-M   'P 1'
#
loop_
_entity.id
_entity.type
_entity.pdbx_description
1 polymer ?
#
loop_
_entity_poly.entity_id
_entity_poly.type
_entity_poly.pdbx_seq_one_letter_code
_entity_poly.pdbx_strand_id
1 'polypeptide(L)'
;KERIGKTVIALIMLLSFGLNIPAYIWHGFHFPNSLPCRQSFLYIFLILTMCYEAFLYIREYEPKHIAWATGGSVALVFLLDQLFKDASIFSDLEIETSIVKIIYFSLLFIVVYACLIVWYKKAPKLKPFLSYLMILIVFCELTLNMNVTGIPSTSGRKGYYEATKAYDQLNDITK
;
A
#
# COMPACT_ATOMS: atom_id res chain seq x y z
N LYS A 1 -12.41 -15.71 18.45
CA LYS A 1 -11.59 -16.75 17.76
C LYS A 1 -11.33 -16.38 16.29
N GLU A 2 -12.32 -15.94 15.55
CA GLU A 2 -12.21 -15.59 14.12
C GLU A 2 -11.23 -14.42 13.86
N ARG A 3 -11.30 -13.35 14.65
CA ARG A 3 -10.39 -12.19 14.54
C ARG A 3 -8.91 -12.60 14.73
N ILE A 4 -8.65 -13.47 15.70
CA ILE A 4 -7.28 -13.97 15.95
C ILE A 4 -6.79 -14.77 14.74
N GLY A 5 -7.65 -15.62 14.16
CA GLY A 5 -7.32 -16.40 12.96
C GLY A 5 -6.93 -15.50 11.78
N LYS A 6 -7.74 -14.46 11.49
CA LYS A 6 -7.45 -13.49 10.42
C LYS A 6 -6.13 -12.75 10.67
N THR A 7 -5.89 -12.31 11.92
CA THR A 7 -4.64 -11.64 12.28
C THR A 7 -3.42 -12.55 12.10
N VAL A 8 -3.52 -13.83 12.53
CA VAL A 8 -2.43 -14.80 12.35
C VAL A 8 -2.15 -15.04 10.88
N ILE A 9 -3.19 -15.22 10.05
CA ILE A 9 -3.01 -15.39 8.60
C ILE A 9 -2.39 -14.15 7.98
N ALA A 10 -2.83 -12.94 8.36
CA ALA A 10 -2.25 -11.69 7.86
C ALA A 10 -0.75 -11.57 8.23
N LEU A 11 -0.37 -11.94 9.46
CA LEU A 11 1.03 -11.95 9.88
C LEU A 11 1.86 -12.98 9.11
N ILE A 12 1.35 -14.20 8.91
CA ILE A 12 2.03 -15.23 8.12
C ILE A 12 2.24 -14.75 6.69
N MET A 13 1.23 -14.14 6.07
CA MET A 13 1.33 -13.59 4.73
C MET A 13 2.33 -12.43 4.65
N LEU A 14 2.34 -11.53 5.64
CA LEU A 14 3.29 -10.43 5.71
C LEU A 14 4.73 -10.94 5.82
N LEU A 15 4.99 -11.91 6.70
CA LEU A 15 6.29 -12.55 6.83
C LEU A 15 6.71 -13.28 5.54
N SER A 16 5.75 -13.82 4.79
CA SER A 16 6.03 -14.52 3.54
C SER A 16 6.57 -13.62 2.42
N PHE A 17 6.40 -12.30 2.51
CA PHE A 17 6.98 -11.37 1.53
C PHE A 17 8.50 -11.21 1.70
N GLY A 18 9.00 -11.36 2.94
CA GLY A 18 10.42 -11.20 3.24
C GLY A 18 11.20 -12.53 3.32
N LEU A 19 10.53 -13.68 3.31
CA LEU A 19 11.14 -14.99 3.47
C LEU A 19 11.08 -15.82 2.19
N ASN A 20 12.22 -16.36 1.75
CA ASN A 20 12.32 -17.12 0.50
C ASN A 20 11.50 -18.42 0.51
N ILE A 21 11.43 -19.13 1.65
CA ILE A 21 10.74 -20.43 1.76
C ILE A 21 9.22 -20.26 1.59
N PRO A 22 8.52 -19.38 2.33
CA PRO A 22 7.11 -19.12 2.10
C PRO A 22 6.82 -18.56 0.71
N ALA A 23 7.66 -17.68 0.19
CA ALA A 23 7.54 -17.16 -1.17
C ALA A 23 7.59 -18.28 -2.22
N TYR A 24 8.50 -19.24 -2.08
CA TYR A 24 8.61 -20.44 -2.91
C TYR A 24 7.32 -21.29 -2.88
N ILE A 25 6.75 -21.51 -1.68
CA ILE A 25 5.50 -22.26 -1.52
C ILE A 25 4.33 -21.53 -2.22
N TRP A 26 4.18 -20.22 -2.01
CA TRP A 26 3.13 -19.40 -2.62
C TRP A 26 3.23 -19.33 -4.17
N HIS A 27 4.42 -19.52 -4.72
CA HIS A 27 4.65 -19.57 -6.17
C HIS A 27 4.56 -20.98 -6.77
N GLY A 28 3.93 -21.92 -6.04
CA GLY A 28 3.74 -23.28 -6.52
C GLY A 28 5.05 -24.06 -6.64
N PHE A 29 5.94 -23.91 -5.65
CA PHE A 29 7.26 -24.55 -5.58
C PHE A 29 8.20 -24.13 -6.72
N HIS A 30 8.06 -22.89 -7.17
CA HIS A 30 8.94 -22.28 -8.18
C HIS A 30 9.43 -20.92 -7.70
N PHE A 31 10.67 -20.55 -8.03
CA PHE A 31 11.19 -19.22 -7.74
C PHE A 31 10.64 -18.19 -8.74
N PRO A 32 10.11 -17.06 -8.29
CA PRO A 32 9.60 -16.02 -9.17
C PRO A 32 10.75 -15.36 -9.93
N ASN A 33 10.77 -15.49 -11.27
CA ASN A 33 11.84 -14.94 -12.09
C ASN A 33 11.68 -13.43 -12.39
N SER A 34 10.47 -12.85 -12.23
CA SER A 34 10.23 -11.46 -12.65
C SER A 34 9.19 -10.69 -11.85
N LEU A 35 8.35 -11.35 -11.08
CA LEU A 35 7.28 -10.72 -10.30
C LEU A 35 7.27 -11.28 -8.88
N PRO A 36 8.08 -10.70 -7.97
CA PRO A 36 8.02 -11.06 -6.56
C PRO A 36 6.65 -10.70 -5.97
N CYS A 37 6.25 -11.39 -4.90
CA CYS A 37 5.06 -11.06 -4.11
C CYS A 37 3.73 -11.12 -4.88
N ARG A 38 3.55 -12.08 -5.81
CA ARG A 38 2.27 -12.26 -6.53
C ARG A 38 1.08 -12.46 -5.60
N GLN A 39 1.28 -13.04 -4.42
CA GLN A 39 0.25 -13.24 -3.39
C GLN A 39 -0.19 -11.95 -2.69
N SER A 40 0.41 -10.79 -2.98
CA SER A 40 0.08 -9.51 -2.32
C SER A 40 -1.39 -9.14 -2.47
N PHE A 41 -2.05 -9.48 -3.58
CA PHE A 41 -3.48 -9.21 -3.77
C PHE A 41 -4.36 -9.94 -2.75
N LEU A 42 -4.00 -11.17 -2.36
CA LEU A 42 -4.72 -11.92 -1.31
C LEU A 42 -4.54 -11.24 0.05
N TYR A 43 -3.31 -10.77 0.34
CA TYR A 43 -3.03 -10.02 1.55
C TYR A 43 -3.83 -8.73 1.60
N ILE A 44 -3.84 -7.95 0.52
CA ILE A 44 -4.62 -6.71 0.41
C ILE A 44 -6.11 -7.00 0.63
N PHE A 45 -6.65 -8.04 -0.01
CA PHE A 45 -8.05 -8.43 0.16
C PHE A 45 -8.37 -8.80 1.61
N LEU A 46 -7.49 -9.55 2.29
CA LEU A 46 -7.66 -9.90 3.70
C LEU A 46 -7.65 -8.66 4.58
N ILE A 47 -6.70 -7.74 4.38
CA ILE A 47 -6.63 -6.48 5.14
C ILE A 47 -7.88 -5.62 4.91
N LEU A 48 -8.34 -5.47 3.66
CA LEU A 48 -9.57 -4.73 3.36
C LEU A 48 -10.79 -5.33 4.04
N THR A 49 -10.89 -6.66 4.07
CA THR A 49 -11.97 -7.36 4.78
C THR A 49 -11.92 -7.08 6.28
N MET A 50 -10.73 -7.14 6.90
CA MET A 50 -10.54 -6.82 8.32
C MET A 50 -10.86 -5.35 8.61
N CYS A 51 -10.46 -4.41 7.75
CA CYS A 51 -10.79 -2.99 7.86
C CYS A 51 -12.31 -2.76 7.77
N TYR A 52 -12.98 -3.41 6.82
CA TYR A 52 -14.43 -3.32 6.68
C TYR A 52 -15.15 -3.84 7.92
N GLU A 53 -14.75 -5.00 8.45
CA GLU A 53 -15.32 -5.52 9.71
C GLU A 53 -15.07 -4.56 10.88
N ALA A 54 -13.87 -4.01 11.00
CA ALA A 54 -13.57 -3.02 12.04
C ALA A 54 -14.45 -1.76 11.90
N PHE A 55 -14.71 -1.31 10.66
CA PHE A 55 -15.58 -0.16 10.39
C PHE A 55 -17.04 -0.44 10.76
N LEU A 56 -17.56 -1.65 10.53
CA LEU A 56 -18.92 -2.02 10.94
C LEU A 56 -19.13 -1.88 12.46
N TYR A 57 -18.10 -2.21 13.24
CA TYR A 57 -18.10 -2.11 14.69
C TYR A 57 -17.58 -0.79 15.24
N ILE A 58 -17.37 0.23 14.38
CA ILE A 58 -16.73 1.49 14.78
C ILE A 58 -17.46 2.22 15.92
N ARG A 59 -18.76 1.98 16.08
CA ARG A 59 -19.57 2.57 17.14
C ARG A 59 -19.26 1.99 18.52
N GLU A 60 -18.85 0.74 18.57
CA GLU A 60 -18.56 0.02 19.80
C GLU A 60 -17.20 0.39 20.37
N TYR A 61 -16.27 0.85 19.52
CA TYR A 61 -14.94 1.25 19.97
C TYR A 61 -14.96 2.59 20.67
N GLU A 62 -14.32 2.69 21.82
CA GLU A 62 -14.09 3.95 22.48
C GLU A 62 -13.07 4.81 21.73
N PRO A 63 -13.13 6.15 21.84
CA PRO A 63 -12.16 7.04 21.21
C PRO A 63 -10.71 6.73 21.55
N LYS A 64 -10.45 6.19 22.74
CA LYS A 64 -9.11 5.75 23.16
C LYS A 64 -8.54 4.64 22.26
N HIS A 65 -9.38 3.70 21.78
CA HIS A 65 -8.94 2.63 20.89
C HIS A 65 -8.55 3.20 19.53
N ILE A 66 -9.27 4.22 19.03
CA ILE A 66 -8.92 4.91 17.79
C ILE A 66 -7.58 5.64 17.96
N ALA A 67 -7.40 6.34 19.11
CA ALA A 67 -6.14 7.02 19.41
C ALA A 67 -4.95 6.04 19.50
N TRP A 68 -5.11 4.90 20.17
CA TRP A 68 -4.09 3.86 20.23
C TRP A 68 -3.76 3.27 18.85
N ALA A 69 -4.79 2.98 18.02
CA ALA A 69 -4.59 2.49 16.67
C ALA A 69 -3.84 3.52 15.81
N THR A 70 -4.24 4.79 15.88
CA THR A 70 -3.56 5.89 15.17
C THR A 70 -2.12 6.03 15.62
N GLY A 71 -1.88 6.09 16.93
CA GLY A 71 -0.53 6.18 17.50
C GLY A 71 0.35 4.98 17.09
N GLY A 72 -0.21 3.78 17.15
CA GLY A 72 0.48 2.56 16.70
C GLY A 72 0.82 2.58 15.21
N SER A 73 -0.10 3.07 14.36
CA SER A 73 0.15 3.20 12.91
C SER A 73 1.24 4.23 12.62
N VAL A 74 1.23 5.38 13.29
CA VAL A 74 2.27 6.40 13.17
C VAL A 74 3.62 5.84 13.63
N ALA A 75 3.66 5.18 14.80
CA ALA A 75 4.88 4.56 15.32
C ALA A 75 5.42 3.49 14.36
N LEU A 76 4.54 2.69 13.74
CA LEU A 76 4.94 1.70 12.74
C LEU A 76 5.56 2.35 11.51
N VAL A 77 4.98 3.43 10.99
CA VAL A 77 5.55 4.15 9.83
C VAL A 77 6.95 4.68 10.15
N PHE A 78 7.14 5.29 11.32
CA PHE A 78 8.47 5.75 11.76
C PHE A 78 9.46 4.60 11.97
N LEU A 79 9.02 3.48 12.52
CA LEU A 79 9.86 2.31 12.73
C LEU A 79 10.31 1.72 11.39
N LEU A 80 9.41 1.63 10.43
CA LEU A 80 9.75 1.18 9.07
C LEU A 80 10.71 2.14 8.39
N ASP A 81 10.51 3.46 8.50
CA ASP A 81 11.44 4.46 8.00
C ASP A 81 12.85 4.24 8.56
N GLN A 82 12.99 4.08 9.87
CA GLN A 82 14.29 3.86 10.50
C GLN A 82 14.93 2.52 10.10
N LEU A 83 14.15 1.45 9.98
CA LEU A 83 14.66 0.13 9.59
C LEU A 83 15.16 0.09 8.14
N PHE A 84 14.52 0.85 7.25
CA PHE A 84 14.84 0.83 5.82
C PHE A 84 15.73 1.98 5.36
N LYS A 85 15.99 2.97 6.21
CA LYS A 85 16.80 4.14 5.88
C LYS A 85 18.21 3.81 5.39
N ASP A 86 18.83 2.78 5.98
CA ASP A 86 20.19 2.35 5.66
C ASP A 86 20.21 1.17 4.65
N ALA A 87 19.06 0.75 4.13
CA ALA A 87 19.01 -0.31 3.15
C ALA A 87 19.58 0.19 1.81
N SER A 88 20.66 -0.46 1.35
CA SER A 88 21.37 -0.11 0.11
C SER A 88 20.50 -0.11 -1.16
N ILE A 89 19.30 -0.71 -1.07
CA ILE A 89 18.30 -0.75 -2.16
C ILE A 89 17.75 0.65 -2.48
N PHE A 90 17.85 1.60 -1.55
CA PHE A 90 17.28 2.95 -1.66
C PHE A 90 18.35 4.05 -1.86
N SER A 91 19.56 3.67 -2.24
CA SER A 91 20.69 4.59 -2.38
C SER A 91 20.59 5.54 -3.59
N ASP A 92 19.65 5.30 -4.51
CA ASP A 92 19.40 6.20 -5.63
C ASP A 92 18.60 7.42 -5.18
N LEU A 93 19.12 8.61 -5.46
CA LEU A 93 18.59 9.90 -5.00
C LEU A 93 17.13 10.15 -5.38
N GLU A 94 16.67 9.64 -6.53
CA GLU A 94 15.27 9.74 -6.98
C GLU A 94 14.34 8.86 -6.14
N ILE A 95 14.82 7.70 -5.73
CA ILE A 95 14.07 6.77 -4.88
C ILE A 95 13.96 7.34 -3.47
N GLU A 96 15.03 7.91 -2.93
CA GLU A 96 15.06 8.52 -1.60
C GLU A 96 14.04 9.66 -1.46
N THR A 97 14.00 10.58 -2.42
CA THR A 97 13.02 11.68 -2.42
C THR A 97 11.57 11.19 -2.55
N SER A 98 11.34 10.09 -3.26
CA SER A 98 10.02 9.48 -3.38
C SER A 98 9.57 8.82 -2.07
N ILE A 99 10.46 8.13 -1.36
CA ILE A 99 10.18 7.50 -0.07
C ILE A 99 9.80 8.52 0.98
N VAL A 100 10.55 9.63 1.07
CA VAL A 100 10.24 10.72 2.00
C VAL A 100 8.84 11.27 1.74
N LYS A 101 8.45 11.48 0.48
CA LYS A 101 7.09 11.91 0.13
C LYS A 101 6.03 10.89 0.55
N ILE A 102 6.28 9.60 0.31
CA ILE A 102 5.36 8.50 0.69
C ILE A 102 5.13 8.53 2.20
N ILE A 103 6.18 8.67 3.02
CA ILE A 103 6.08 8.71 4.47
C ILE A 103 5.22 9.90 4.93
N TYR A 104 5.49 11.11 4.41
CA TYR A 104 4.71 12.29 4.77
C TYR A 104 3.24 12.15 4.38
N PHE A 105 2.94 11.66 3.17
CA PHE A 105 1.57 11.42 2.75
C PHE A 105 0.89 10.35 3.60
N SER A 106 1.59 9.26 3.92
CA SER A 106 1.04 8.20 4.78
C SER A 106 0.68 8.74 6.17
N LEU A 107 1.55 9.53 6.79
CA LEU A 107 1.30 10.16 8.08
C LEU A 107 0.12 11.13 8.02
N LEU A 108 0.05 11.95 6.97
CA LEU A 108 -1.07 12.87 6.75
C LEU A 108 -2.39 12.12 6.67
N PHE A 109 -2.49 11.08 5.82
CA PHE A 109 -3.72 10.31 5.65
C PHE A 109 -4.12 9.53 6.90
N ILE A 110 -3.17 8.98 7.66
CA ILE A 110 -3.46 8.34 8.97
C ILE A 110 -4.18 9.32 9.88
N VAL A 111 -3.69 10.55 10.01
CA VAL A 111 -4.30 11.58 10.85
C VAL A 111 -5.67 12.01 10.32
N VAL A 112 -5.78 12.22 9.00
CA VAL A 112 -7.05 12.60 8.35
C VAL A 112 -8.13 11.53 8.59
N TYR A 113 -7.80 10.25 8.39
CA TYR A 113 -8.75 9.15 8.65
C TYR A 113 -9.13 9.05 10.12
N ALA A 114 -8.17 9.20 11.03
CA ALA A 114 -8.47 9.21 12.46
C ALA A 114 -9.47 10.33 12.83
N CYS A 115 -9.25 11.54 12.33
CA CYS A 115 -10.16 12.67 12.53
C CYS A 115 -11.55 12.39 11.95
N LEU A 116 -11.62 11.87 10.73
CA LEU A 116 -12.89 11.54 10.07
C LEU A 116 -13.66 10.44 10.81
N ILE A 117 -12.99 9.40 11.28
CA ILE A 117 -13.60 8.32 12.05
C ILE A 117 -14.18 8.86 13.37
N VAL A 118 -13.43 9.70 14.08
CA VAL A 118 -13.91 10.34 15.32
C VAL A 118 -15.10 11.24 15.03
N TRP A 119 -15.06 12.03 13.95
CA TRP A 119 -16.16 12.90 13.54
C TRP A 119 -17.40 12.09 13.11
N TYR A 120 -17.22 11.05 12.30
CA TYR A 120 -18.29 10.12 11.91
C TYR A 120 -19.01 9.52 13.14
N LYS A 121 -18.24 9.23 14.19
CA LYS A 121 -18.78 8.72 15.45
C LYS A 121 -19.59 9.77 16.21
N LYS A 122 -19.11 11.02 16.26
CA LYS A 122 -19.70 12.11 17.04
C LYS A 122 -20.91 12.78 16.36
N ALA A 123 -20.98 12.77 15.04
CA ALA A 123 -21.98 13.50 14.27
C ALA A 123 -22.94 12.57 13.49
N PRO A 124 -23.93 11.95 14.16
CA PRO A 124 -24.82 10.97 13.52
C PRO A 124 -25.65 11.55 12.37
N LYS A 125 -25.98 12.86 12.42
CA LYS A 125 -26.75 13.53 11.36
C LYS A 125 -25.93 13.74 10.07
N LEU A 126 -24.61 13.81 10.17
CA LEU A 126 -23.70 14.05 9.05
C LEU A 126 -23.10 12.77 8.45
N LYS A 127 -23.52 11.59 8.92
CA LYS A 127 -22.99 10.30 8.45
C LYS A 127 -22.99 10.12 6.94
N PRO A 128 -24.10 10.40 6.20
CA PRO A 128 -24.05 10.21 4.75
C PRO A 128 -23.02 11.14 4.10
N PHE A 129 -22.95 12.39 4.51
CA PHE A 129 -21.96 13.34 4.03
C PHE A 129 -20.52 12.87 4.34
N LEU A 130 -20.27 12.44 5.58
CA LEU A 130 -18.95 11.96 5.99
C LEU A 130 -18.55 10.67 5.26
N SER A 131 -19.50 9.79 4.91
CA SER A 131 -19.24 8.60 4.09
C SER A 131 -18.79 9.00 2.67
N TYR A 132 -19.46 9.95 2.02
CA TYR A 132 -19.03 10.45 0.72
C TYR A 132 -17.68 11.16 0.79
N LEU A 133 -17.44 11.94 1.85
CA LEU A 133 -16.16 12.60 2.08
C LEU A 133 -15.02 11.57 2.25
N MET A 134 -15.25 10.49 2.99
CA MET A 134 -14.27 9.40 3.14
C MET A 134 -13.95 8.75 1.78
N ILE A 135 -14.95 8.48 0.94
CA ILE A 135 -14.73 7.93 -0.40
C ILE A 135 -13.90 8.90 -1.26
N LEU A 136 -14.22 10.19 -1.22
CA LEU A 136 -13.47 11.22 -1.94
C LEU A 136 -11.99 11.26 -1.48
N ILE A 137 -11.75 11.19 -0.18
CA ILE A 137 -10.38 11.19 0.38
C ILE A 137 -9.62 9.93 -0.02
N VAL A 138 -10.25 8.74 -0.01
CA VAL A 138 -9.65 7.51 -0.52
C VAL A 138 -9.26 7.66 -2.00
N PHE A 139 -10.14 8.27 -2.80
CA PHE A 139 -9.84 8.51 -4.22
C PHE A 139 -8.66 9.46 -4.40
N CYS A 140 -8.60 10.54 -3.63
CA CYS A 140 -7.46 11.47 -3.62
C CYS A 140 -6.16 10.76 -3.19
N GLU A 141 -6.20 9.95 -2.14
CA GLU A 141 -5.05 9.17 -1.68
C GLU A 141 -4.55 8.22 -2.77
N LEU A 142 -5.44 7.44 -3.39
CA LEU A 142 -5.08 6.54 -4.48
C LEU A 142 -4.44 7.29 -5.65
N THR A 143 -5.00 8.45 -6.04
CA THR A 143 -4.46 9.27 -7.11
C THR A 143 -3.07 9.81 -6.78
N LEU A 144 -2.87 10.30 -5.56
CA LEU A 144 -1.56 10.76 -5.09
C LEU A 144 -0.56 9.63 -5.02
N ASN A 145 -0.97 8.46 -4.50
CA ASN A 145 -0.11 7.30 -4.42
C ASN A 145 0.32 6.82 -5.81
N MET A 146 -0.60 6.76 -6.78
CA MET A 146 -0.27 6.42 -8.17
C MET A 146 0.74 7.40 -8.78
N ASN A 147 0.61 8.70 -8.49
CA ASN A 147 1.56 9.70 -8.99
C ASN A 147 2.96 9.57 -8.37
N VAL A 148 3.03 9.21 -7.09
CA VAL A 148 4.31 9.13 -6.37
C VAL A 148 5.00 7.79 -6.56
N THR A 149 4.23 6.69 -6.65
CA THR A 149 4.79 5.32 -6.68
C THR A 149 4.63 4.59 -8.00
N GLY A 150 3.62 4.94 -8.80
CA GLY A 150 3.14 4.06 -9.88
C GLY A 150 3.39 4.55 -11.29
N ILE A 151 3.80 5.82 -11.48
CA ILE A 151 4.11 6.32 -12.82
C ILE A 151 5.63 6.30 -12.98
N PRO A 152 6.20 5.25 -13.59
CA PRO A 152 7.61 5.30 -13.94
C PRO A 152 7.82 6.53 -14.83
N SER A 153 8.89 7.25 -14.57
CA SER A 153 9.32 8.36 -15.41
C SER A 153 9.25 7.92 -16.88
N THR A 154 8.85 8.83 -17.75
CA THR A 154 8.66 8.61 -19.20
C THR A 154 9.88 8.02 -19.94
N SER A 155 10.99 7.75 -19.24
CA SER A 155 12.16 7.01 -19.76
C SER A 155 11.80 5.60 -20.27
N GLY A 156 10.81 4.93 -19.66
CA GLY A 156 10.30 3.65 -20.15
C GLY A 156 9.65 3.72 -21.55
N ARG A 157 9.05 4.86 -21.89
CA ARG A 157 8.53 5.09 -23.25
C ARG A 157 9.64 5.23 -24.29
N LYS A 158 10.73 5.94 -23.97
CA LYS A 158 11.87 6.08 -24.88
C LYS A 158 12.48 4.72 -25.20
N GLY A 159 12.71 3.87 -24.19
CA GLY A 159 13.22 2.52 -24.41
C GLY A 159 12.28 1.63 -25.25
N TYR A 160 10.96 1.78 -25.10
CA TYR A 160 9.98 1.08 -25.92
C TYR A 160 10.00 1.56 -27.38
N TYR A 161 10.10 2.87 -27.62
CA TYR A 161 10.21 3.44 -28.96
C TYR A 161 11.55 3.11 -29.63
N GLU A 162 12.65 3.02 -28.89
CA GLU A 162 13.94 2.57 -29.42
C GLU A 162 13.92 1.08 -29.78
N ALA A 163 13.25 0.24 -28.99
CA ALA A 163 13.04 -1.17 -29.32
C ALA A 163 12.14 -1.37 -30.54
N THR A 164 11.10 -0.55 -30.71
CA THR A 164 10.24 -0.59 -31.90
C THR A 164 10.93 -0.04 -33.14
N LYS A 165 11.83 0.93 -33.03
CA LYS A 165 12.69 1.36 -34.15
C LYS A 165 13.61 0.22 -34.65
N ALA A 166 14.15 -0.59 -33.75
CA ALA A 166 14.92 -1.78 -34.13
C ALA A 166 14.05 -2.79 -34.88
N TYR A 167 12.77 -2.92 -34.52
CA TYR A 167 11.81 -3.77 -35.22
C TYR A 167 11.47 -3.24 -36.63
N ASP A 168 11.30 -1.93 -36.79
CA ASP A 168 11.09 -1.27 -38.08
C ASP A 168 12.30 -1.43 -39.01
N GLN A 169 13.53 -1.31 -38.46
CA GLN A 169 14.76 -1.57 -39.18
C GLN A 169 14.88 -3.02 -39.66
N LEU A 170 14.48 -4.00 -38.83
CA LEU A 170 14.43 -5.41 -39.21
C LEU A 170 13.41 -5.67 -40.33
N ASN A 171 12.27 -4.99 -40.30
CA ASN A 171 11.22 -5.13 -41.32
C ASN A 171 11.61 -4.52 -42.69
N ASP A 172 12.48 -3.49 -42.68
CA ASP A 172 13.02 -2.89 -43.92
C ASP A 172 14.11 -3.74 -44.57
N ILE A 173 14.81 -4.57 -43.80
CA ILE A 173 15.84 -5.50 -44.33
C ILE A 173 15.20 -6.75 -44.96
N THR A 174 13.96 -7.09 -44.58
CA THR A 174 13.23 -8.28 -45.03
C THR A 174 12.31 -8.03 -46.22
N LYS A 175 12.25 -6.79 -46.72
CA LYS A 175 11.60 -6.39 -47.98
C LYS A 175 12.62 -6.31 -49.14
#